data_ff427cc441d7781fed45345601ba6cfc
#
_entry.id   ff427cc441d7781fed45345601ba6cfc
#
_cell.length_a   1.000
_cell.length_b   1.000
_cell.length_c   1.000
_cell.angle_alpha   90.00
_cell.angle_beta   90.00
_cell.angle_gamma   90.00
#
_symmetry.space_group_name_H-M   'P 1'
#
loop_
_entity.id
_entity.type
_entity.pdbx_description
1 polymer ?
#
loop_
_entity_poly.entity_id
_entity_poly.type
_entity_poly.pdbx_seq_one_letter_code
_entity_poly.pdbx_strand_id
1 'polypeptide(L)'
;MIKSLLLDEERLAQLNIHIRWLFTFLAISLWAVCWWADVPLPHVLIAQAIATLAIGNALIWIWQKSAYANPAVSIPLGLGLDMWSLTELLFLTGGASNPLTFLYLVPVLFAALMCSTRFAWALSMLTIATYLLIYFFHLPIVSPHWLHQNLQLHFIGMWLTFGLISTLICVLVTWLMHSLKEREVLLRLAYRNQMRDENMLWLGMNAANLAHKMSTPMNNLYLLLDELKQDARAQDADDLALMRTQLEECTDILHSLRRDTKHEPSDV
;
A
#
# COMPACT_ATOMS: atom_id res chain seq x y z
N MET A 1 -6.42 2.88 -11.95
CA MET A 1 -5.83 1.83 -11.09
C MET A 1 -4.29 1.88 -11.07
N ILE A 2 -3.57 1.82 -12.22
CA ILE A 2 -2.10 1.90 -12.27
C ILE A 2 -1.58 3.26 -11.74
N LYS A 3 -2.25 4.37 -12.06
CA LYS A 3 -1.86 5.72 -11.65
C LYS A 3 -1.99 5.98 -10.13
N SER A 4 -2.91 5.31 -9.45
CA SER A 4 -3.05 5.40 -7.98
C SER A 4 -1.97 4.61 -7.23
N LEU A 5 -1.52 3.48 -7.79
CA LEU A 5 -0.39 2.70 -7.27
C LEU A 5 0.94 3.48 -7.40
N LEU A 6 1.16 4.15 -8.53
CA LEU A 6 2.34 4.98 -8.77
C LEU A 6 2.39 6.22 -7.85
N LEU A 7 1.24 6.84 -7.59
CA LEU A 7 1.14 7.98 -6.65
C LEU A 7 1.48 7.58 -5.21
N ASP A 8 1.19 6.34 -4.81
CA ASP A 8 1.54 5.83 -3.49
C ASP A 8 3.05 5.55 -3.36
N GLU A 9 3.71 5.03 -4.41
CA GLU A 9 5.17 4.83 -4.42
C GLU A 9 5.93 6.15 -4.39
N GLU A 10 5.47 7.17 -5.12
CA GLU A 10 6.06 8.51 -5.09
C GLU A 10 5.92 9.17 -3.71
N ARG A 11 4.77 9.05 -3.07
CA ARG A 11 4.54 9.56 -1.70
C ARG A 11 5.44 8.87 -0.68
N LEU A 12 5.61 7.55 -0.79
CA LEU A 12 6.50 6.78 0.06
C LEU A 12 7.95 7.20 -0.14
N ALA A 13 8.39 7.39 -1.38
CA ALA A 13 9.72 7.87 -1.68
C ALA A 13 9.97 9.28 -1.11
N GLN A 14 8.99 10.19 -1.23
CA GLN A 14 9.06 11.53 -0.64
C GLN A 14 9.11 11.48 0.89
N LEU A 15 8.28 10.65 1.53
CA LEU A 15 8.28 10.46 2.98
C LEU A 15 9.66 9.99 3.46
N ASN A 16 10.23 8.99 2.78
CA ASN A 16 11.56 8.48 3.10
C ASN A 16 12.62 9.60 3.06
N ILE A 17 12.61 10.46 2.02
CA ILE A 17 13.54 11.60 1.93
C ILE A 17 13.37 12.55 3.12
N HIS A 18 12.15 12.94 3.47
CA HIS A 18 11.91 13.87 4.58
C HIS A 18 12.42 13.30 5.90
N ILE A 19 12.18 12.00 6.14
CA ILE A 19 12.66 11.32 7.34
C ILE A 19 14.19 11.28 7.37
N ARG A 20 14.85 11.02 6.24
CA ARG A 20 16.31 11.03 6.16
C ARG A 20 16.91 12.42 6.45
N TRP A 21 16.30 13.49 5.95
CA TRP A 21 16.70 14.85 6.29
C TRP A 21 16.46 15.17 7.76
N LEU A 22 15.38 14.68 8.36
CA LEU A 22 15.12 14.79 9.78
C LEU A 22 16.23 14.12 10.61
N PHE A 23 16.63 12.90 10.24
CA PHE A 23 17.75 12.20 10.89
C PHE A 23 19.09 12.92 10.72
N THR A 24 19.36 13.45 9.55
CA THR A 24 20.55 14.28 9.30
C THR A 24 20.56 15.51 10.19
N PHE A 25 19.45 16.20 10.29
CA PHE A 25 19.31 17.36 11.18
C PHE A 25 19.47 16.98 12.67
N LEU A 26 18.89 15.86 13.08
CA LEU A 26 19.03 15.34 14.44
C LEU A 26 20.49 14.99 14.76
N ALA A 27 21.20 14.36 13.83
CA ALA A 27 22.63 14.03 13.99
C ALA A 27 23.49 15.30 14.13
N ILE A 28 23.23 16.33 13.32
CA ILE A 28 23.90 17.64 13.42
C ILE A 28 23.62 18.28 14.77
N SER A 29 22.37 18.27 15.21
CA SER A 29 21.96 18.88 16.49
C SER A 29 22.62 18.18 17.67
N LEU A 30 22.63 16.85 17.66
CA LEU A 30 23.26 16.05 18.71
C LEU A 30 24.78 16.27 18.75
N TRP A 31 25.42 16.31 17.58
CA TRP A 31 26.85 16.63 17.48
C TRP A 31 27.17 18.03 17.99
N ALA A 32 26.35 19.04 17.68
CA ALA A 32 26.51 20.41 18.19
C ALA A 32 26.36 20.48 19.71
N VAL A 33 25.43 19.73 20.32
CA VAL A 33 25.28 19.62 21.77
C VAL A 33 26.52 18.97 22.41
N CYS A 34 27.03 17.88 21.81
CA CYS A 34 28.24 17.23 22.29
C CYS A 34 29.46 18.15 22.21
N TRP A 35 29.56 18.96 21.15
CA TRP A 35 30.61 19.96 21.02
C TRP A 35 30.51 21.04 22.11
N TRP A 36 29.30 21.57 22.30
CA TRP A 36 29.06 22.60 23.31
C TRP A 36 29.32 22.08 24.75
N ALA A 37 29.06 20.79 24.98
CA ALA A 37 29.27 20.12 26.26
C ALA A 37 30.73 19.65 26.47
N ASP A 38 31.70 20.02 25.60
CA ASP A 38 33.10 19.59 25.63
C ASP A 38 33.28 18.05 25.80
N VAL A 39 32.38 17.27 25.21
CA VAL A 39 32.50 15.81 25.19
C VAL A 39 33.67 15.43 24.28
N PRO A 40 34.66 14.67 24.77
CA PRO A 40 35.88 14.33 24.02
C PRO A 40 35.58 13.29 22.95
N LEU A 41 34.98 13.72 21.85
CA LEU A 41 34.65 12.94 20.66
C LEU A 41 35.60 13.30 19.52
N PRO A 42 35.81 12.40 18.54
CA PRO A 42 36.57 12.70 17.33
C PRO A 42 35.74 13.58 16.40
N HIS A 43 35.58 14.87 16.75
CA HIS A 43 34.66 15.81 16.07
C HIS A 43 34.88 15.90 14.57
N VAL A 44 36.11 15.81 14.07
CA VAL A 44 36.42 15.85 12.64
C VAL A 44 35.84 14.63 11.92
N LEU A 45 35.99 13.43 12.49
CA LEU A 45 35.47 12.20 11.90
C LEU A 45 33.96 12.17 11.97
N ILE A 46 33.37 12.64 13.07
CA ILE A 46 31.89 12.74 13.17
C ILE A 46 31.33 13.74 12.16
N ALA A 47 31.99 14.90 11.99
CA ALA A 47 31.60 15.87 10.96
C ALA A 47 31.71 15.28 9.56
N GLN A 48 32.73 14.47 9.28
CA GLN A 48 32.88 13.74 8.03
C GLN A 48 31.73 12.74 7.82
N ALA A 49 31.38 11.93 8.83
CA ALA A 49 30.29 10.98 8.75
C ALA A 49 28.93 11.65 8.48
N ILE A 50 28.67 12.77 9.17
CA ILE A 50 27.45 13.58 8.93
C ILE A 50 27.46 14.21 7.53
N ALA A 51 28.62 14.70 7.06
CA ALA A 51 28.76 15.25 5.71
C ALA A 51 28.50 14.18 4.65
N THR A 52 29.02 12.95 4.83
CA THR A 52 28.77 11.80 3.94
C THR A 52 27.28 11.50 3.88
N LEU A 53 26.57 11.47 5.01
CA LEU A 53 25.13 11.28 5.06
C LEU A 53 24.38 12.41 4.33
N ALA A 54 24.72 13.66 4.59
CA ALA A 54 24.06 14.82 4.00
C ALA A 54 24.27 14.88 2.45
N ILE A 55 25.50 14.65 2.00
CA ILE A 55 25.84 14.62 0.58
C ILE A 55 25.10 13.46 -0.11
N GLY A 56 25.12 12.26 0.49
CA GLY A 56 24.40 11.10 -0.03
C GLY A 56 22.89 11.34 -0.12
N ASN A 57 22.29 11.98 0.90
CA ASN A 57 20.88 12.36 0.89
C ASN A 57 20.58 13.37 -0.23
N ALA A 58 21.44 14.37 -0.42
CA ALA A 58 21.29 15.36 -1.49
C ALA A 58 21.39 14.70 -2.88
N LEU A 59 22.35 13.79 -3.07
CA LEU A 59 22.53 13.08 -4.34
C LEU A 59 21.30 12.19 -4.66
N ILE A 60 20.79 11.46 -3.69
CA ILE A 60 19.59 10.62 -3.87
C ILE A 60 18.37 11.50 -4.17
N TRP A 61 18.22 12.63 -3.47
CA TRP A 61 17.13 13.57 -3.71
C TRP A 61 17.18 14.18 -5.12
N ILE A 62 18.36 14.59 -5.59
CA ILE A 62 18.57 15.11 -6.95
C ILE A 62 18.25 14.01 -7.96
N TRP A 63 18.76 12.79 -7.73
CA TRP A 63 18.50 11.66 -8.61
C TRP A 63 17.00 11.34 -8.70
N GLN A 64 16.29 11.34 -7.60
CA GLN A 64 14.83 11.08 -7.58
C GLN A 64 14.00 12.14 -8.33
N LYS A 65 14.55 13.35 -8.53
CA LYS A 65 13.94 14.38 -9.39
C LYS A 65 14.23 14.19 -10.87
N SER A 66 15.15 13.34 -11.25
CA SER A 66 15.48 13.07 -12.64
C SER A 66 14.45 12.17 -13.30
N ALA A 67 14.30 12.28 -14.63
CA ALA A 67 13.40 11.42 -15.42
C ALA A 67 13.80 9.94 -15.41
N TYR A 68 15.00 9.61 -14.95
CA TYR A 68 15.55 8.25 -14.85
C TYR A 68 15.44 7.66 -13.46
N ALA A 69 14.73 8.31 -12.55
CA ALA A 69 14.56 7.85 -11.18
C ALA A 69 13.75 6.55 -11.14
N ASN A 70 14.35 5.52 -10.57
CA ASN A 70 13.67 4.25 -10.29
C ASN A 70 13.55 4.07 -8.77
N PRO A 71 12.36 4.18 -8.16
CA PRO A 71 12.14 4.01 -6.74
C PRO A 71 12.64 2.66 -6.22
N ALA A 72 12.54 1.60 -7.04
CA ALA A 72 13.01 0.27 -6.69
C ALA A 72 14.53 0.17 -6.47
N VAL A 73 15.30 1.16 -6.95
CA VAL A 73 16.75 1.24 -6.77
C VAL A 73 17.13 2.34 -5.80
N SER A 74 16.47 3.51 -5.87
CA SER A 74 16.84 4.67 -5.06
C SER A 74 16.52 4.47 -3.57
N ILE A 75 15.43 3.77 -3.23
CA ILE A 75 15.06 3.49 -1.84
C ILE A 75 16.06 2.51 -1.20
N PRO A 76 16.35 1.33 -1.78
CA PRO A 76 17.37 0.43 -1.23
C PRO A 76 18.75 1.07 -1.06
N LEU A 77 19.20 1.85 -2.04
CA LEU A 77 20.48 2.57 -1.94
C LEU A 77 20.48 3.58 -0.79
N GLY A 78 19.35 4.30 -0.62
CA GLY A 78 19.19 5.21 0.49
C GLY A 78 19.28 4.53 1.84
N LEU A 79 18.58 3.43 2.03
CA LEU A 79 18.62 2.65 3.27
C LEU A 79 19.99 2.04 3.54
N GLY A 80 20.72 1.63 2.49
CA GLY A 80 22.11 1.18 2.59
C GLY A 80 23.04 2.30 3.06
N LEU A 81 22.86 3.52 2.54
CA LEU A 81 23.62 4.70 2.99
C LEU A 81 23.30 5.06 4.45
N ASP A 82 22.03 5.01 4.85
CA ASP A 82 21.62 5.27 6.22
C ASP A 82 22.26 4.27 7.19
N MET A 83 22.25 2.99 6.81
CA MET A 83 22.90 1.92 7.55
C MET A 83 24.41 2.15 7.68
N TRP A 84 25.08 2.51 6.59
CA TRP A 84 26.52 2.81 6.58
C TRP A 84 26.86 3.98 7.48
N SER A 85 26.19 5.12 7.32
CA SER A 85 26.44 6.33 8.09
C SER A 85 26.15 6.15 9.57
N LEU A 86 25.10 5.42 9.91
CA LEU A 86 24.78 5.07 11.30
C LEU A 86 25.86 4.18 11.90
N THR A 87 26.38 3.21 11.13
CA THR A 87 27.49 2.35 11.55
C THR A 87 28.75 3.17 11.84
N GLU A 88 29.10 4.09 10.95
CA GLU A 88 30.25 4.98 11.11
C GLU A 88 30.11 5.85 12.37
N LEU A 89 28.93 6.46 12.57
CA LEU A 89 28.64 7.26 13.78
C LEU A 89 28.75 6.43 15.06
N LEU A 90 28.15 5.24 15.08
CA LEU A 90 28.20 4.37 16.26
C LEU A 90 29.63 3.87 16.55
N PHE A 91 30.39 3.55 15.51
CA PHE A 91 31.79 3.17 15.64
C PHE A 91 32.61 4.28 16.32
N LEU A 92 32.38 5.55 16.00
CA LEU A 92 33.03 6.72 16.51
C LEU A 92 32.55 7.15 17.91
N THR A 93 31.38 6.67 18.35
CA THR A 93 30.68 7.15 19.54
C THR A 93 30.43 6.05 20.57
N GLY A 94 31.33 5.07 20.70
CA GLY A 94 31.31 4.06 21.77
C GLY A 94 30.64 2.73 21.40
N GLY A 95 30.36 2.51 20.13
CA GLY A 95 29.96 1.19 19.62
C GLY A 95 28.59 0.70 20.11
N ALA A 96 28.56 -0.57 20.48
CA ALA A 96 27.32 -1.25 20.89
C ALA A 96 26.75 -0.74 22.23
N SER A 97 27.56 -0.08 23.05
CA SER A 97 27.08 0.53 24.32
C SER A 97 26.36 1.86 24.11
N ASN A 98 26.39 2.41 22.89
CA ASN A 98 25.72 3.65 22.58
C ASN A 98 24.19 3.44 22.53
N PRO A 99 23.37 4.25 23.25
CA PRO A 99 21.91 4.15 23.19
C PRO A 99 21.33 4.35 21.78
N LEU A 100 22.05 5.00 20.87
CA LEU A 100 21.63 5.20 19.48
C LEU A 100 21.63 3.92 18.63
N THR A 101 22.12 2.79 19.16
CA THR A 101 22.08 1.49 18.45
C THR A 101 20.67 1.06 18.08
N PHE A 102 19.65 1.46 18.85
CA PHE A 102 18.26 1.20 18.49
C PHE A 102 17.83 1.84 17.17
N LEU A 103 18.53 2.89 16.69
CA LEU A 103 18.26 3.51 15.40
C LEU A 103 18.48 2.56 14.22
N TYR A 104 19.21 1.47 14.38
CA TYR A 104 19.34 0.41 13.37
C TYR A 104 17.99 -0.22 12.98
N LEU A 105 17.02 -0.20 13.87
CA LEU A 105 15.68 -0.72 13.56
C LEU A 105 14.95 0.12 12.50
N VAL A 106 15.31 1.40 12.36
CA VAL A 106 14.64 2.32 11.44
C VAL A 106 14.85 1.94 9.97
N PRO A 107 16.10 1.79 9.45
CA PRO A 107 16.33 1.33 8.09
C PRO A 107 15.71 -0.05 7.80
N VAL A 108 15.74 -0.98 8.78
CA VAL A 108 15.15 -2.32 8.63
C VAL A 108 13.62 -2.23 8.51
N LEU A 109 12.98 -1.38 9.33
CA LEU A 109 11.54 -1.15 9.26
C LEU A 109 11.13 -0.56 7.91
N PHE A 110 11.86 0.46 7.42
CA PHE A 110 11.60 1.04 6.10
C PHE A 110 11.85 0.04 4.96
N ALA A 111 12.88 -0.79 5.07
CA ALA A 111 13.12 -1.85 4.10
C ALA A 111 11.96 -2.85 4.04
N ALA A 112 11.40 -3.22 5.20
CA ALA A 112 10.24 -4.12 5.27
C ALA A 112 8.96 -3.52 4.68
N LEU A 113 8.80 -2.19 4.79
CA LEU A 113 7.62 -1.47 4.28
C LEU A 113 7.71 -1.13 2.79
N MET A 114 8.91 -0.80 2.29
CA MET A 114 9.09 -0.15 0.98
C MET A 114 9.86 -1.00 -0.03
N CYS A 115 10.56 -2.03 0.42
CA CYS A 115 11.42 -2.85 -0.45
C CYS A 115 10.89 -4.27 -0.58
N SER A 116 11.57 -5.06 -1.42
CA SER A 116 11.28 -6.48 -1.53
C SER A 116 11.62 -7.23 -0.24
N THR A 117 10.87 -8.30 0.06
CA THR A 117 11.09 -9.15 1.24
C THR A 117 12.53 -9.67 1.31
N ARG A 118 13.14 -10.00 0.16
CA ARG A 118 14.53 -10.47 0.08
C ARG A 118 15.52 -9.40 0.55
N PHE A 119 15.32 -8.14 0.12
CA PHE A 119 16.16 -7.03 0.53
C PHE A 119 16.00 -6.71 2.02
N ALA A 120 14.77 -6.72 2.53
CA ALA A 120 14.50 -6.48 3.95
C ALA A 120 15.20 -7.51 4.84
N TRP A 121 15.14 -8.81 4.50
CA TRP A 121 15.87 -9.86 5.20
C TRP A 121 17.39 -9.70 5.09
N ALA A 122 17.92 -9.37 3.91
CA ALA A 122 19.34 -9.14 3.70
C ALA A 122 19.84 -7.95 4.56
N LEU A 123 19.09 -6.84 4.59
CA LEU A 123 19.42 -5.68 5.40
C LEU A 123 19.34 -6.00 6.91
N SER A 124 18.35 -6.77 7.34
CA SER A 124 18.22 -7.22 8.72
C SER A 124 19.42 -8.08 9.16
N MET A 125 19.83 -9.04 8.33
CA MET A 125 21.02 -9.86 8.60
C MET A 125 22.30 -9.03 8.62
N LEU A 126 22.44 -8.08 7.70
CA LEU A 126 23.54 -7.12 7.67
C LEU A 126 23.58 -6.28 8.96
N THR A 127 22.42 -5.81 9.43
CA THR A 127 22.29 -5.04 10.68
C THR A 127 22.79 -5.84 11.88
N ILE A 128 22.39 -7.11 12.00
CA ILE A 128 22.84 -8.00 13.09
C ILE A 128 24.34 -8.23 13.00
N ALA A 129 24.87 -8.50 11.80
CA ALA A 129 26.31 -8.69 11.62
C ALA A 129 27.12 -7.43 11.94
N THR A 130 26.63 -6.26 11.51
CA THR A 130 27.28 -4.97 11.76
C THR A 130 27.23 -4.61 13.26
N TYR A 131 26.10 -4.87 13.93
CA TYR A 131 26.00 -4.69 15.38
C TYR A 131 27.03 -5.55 16.13
N LEU A 132 27.18 -6.83 15.73
CA LEU A 132 28.17 -7.71 16.30
C LEU A 132 29.60 -7.24 16.01
N LEU A 133 29.87 -6.73 14.79
CA LEU A 133 31.16 -6.17 14.41
C LEU A 133 31.51 -4.95 15.30
N ILE A 134 30.57 -4.03 15.49
CA ILE A 134 30.77 -2.83 16.30
C ILE A 134 30.95 -3.18 17.79
N TYR A 135 30.33 -4.29 18.26
CA TYR A 135 30.56 -4.77 19.62
C TYR A 135 32.02 -5.09 19.89
N PHE A 136 32.73 -5.72 18.93
CA PHE A 136 34.16 -6.06 19.08
C PHE A 136 35.06 -4.95 18.62
N PHE A 137 34.68 -4.15 17.65
CA PHE A 137 35.53 -3.11 17.02
C PHE A 137 34.81 -1.77 17.11
N HIS A 138 35.20 -0.93 18.03
CA HIS A 138 34.74 0.45 18.18
C HIS A 138 35.80 1.31 18.81
N LEU A 139 35.71 2.62 18.57
CA LEU A 139 36.55 3.58 19.27
C LEU A 139 35.97 3.79 20.69
N PRO A 140 36.75 3.48 21.75
CA PRO A 140 36.28 3.74 23.10
C PRO A 140 36.17 5.25 23.31
N ILE A 141 35.05 5.69 23.87
CA ILE A 141 34.92 7.08 24.29
C ILE A 141 35.83 7.23 25.52
N VAL A 142 36.83 8.11 25.43
CA VAL A 142 37.59 8.57 26.57
C VAL A 142 36.70 9.55 27.32
N SER A 143 35.72 9.01 28.05
CA SER A 143 34.76 9.85 28.77
C SER A 143 35.45 10.46 30.02
N PRO A 144 35.22 11.76 30.29
CA PRO A 144 35.64 12.37 31.54
C PRO A 144 35.09 11.58 32.73
N HIS A 145 35.80 11.54 33.85
CA HIS A 145 35.41 10.78 35.05
C HIS A 145 33.98 11.05 35.53
N TRP A 146 33.45 12.27 35.29
CA TRP A 146 32.08 12.64 35.65
C TRP A 146 31.02 11.97 34.77
N LEU A 147 31.34 11.56 33.53
CA LEU A 147 30.43 10.89 32.65
C LEU A 147 30.31 9.39 32.98
N HIS A 148 31.39 8.76 33.44
CA HIS A 148 31.37 7.38 33.92
C HIS A 148 30.59 7.20 35.24
N GLN A 149 30.49 8.23 36.05
CA GLN A 149 29.71 8.21 37.28
C GLN A 149 28.21 8.39 37.04
N ASN A 150 27.75 8.85 35.83
CA ASN A 150 26.35 9.11 35.53
C ASN A 150 25.73 8.00 34.69
N LEU A 151 25.60 6.80 35.30
CA LEU A 151 24.69 5.75 34.78
C LEU A 151 23.30 6.32 34.43
N GLN A 152 22.85 7.35 35.15
CA GLN A 152 21.59 8.04 34.90
C GLN A 152 21.52 8.68 33.51
N LEU A 153 22.61 9.33 33.05
CA LEU A 153 22.64 9.95 31.71
C LEU A 153 22.55 8.92 30.61
N HIS A 154 23.20 7.76 30.78
CA HIS A 154 23.11 6.63 29.85
C HIS A 154 21.69 6.09 29.78
N PHE A 155 21.02 5.85 30.90
CA PHE A 155 19.63 5.40 30.94
C PHE A 155 18.64 6.42 30.33
N ILE A 156 18.87 7.72 30.58
CA ILE A 156 18.07 8.80 29.94
C ILE A 156 18.23 8.74 28.43
N GLY A 157 19.45 8.58 27.88
CA GLY A 157 19.73 8.44 26.49
C GLY A 157 19.01 7.22 25.88
N MET A 158 19.08 6.07 26.54
CA MET A 158 18.35 4.85 26.11
C MET A 158 16.84 5.07 26.11
N TRP A 159 16.29 5.70 27.16
CA TRP A 159 14.86 5.96 27.28
C TRP A 159 14.36 6.91 26.21
N LEU A 160 15.09 7.99 25.93
CA LEU A 160 14.77 8.95 24.87
C LEU A 160 14.79 8.29 23.48
N THR A 161 15.84 7.50 23.20
CA THR A 161 15.98 6.81 21.91
C THR A 161 14.87 5.76 21.72
N PHE A 162 14.55 5.00 22.77
CA PHE A 162 13.44 4.05 22.77
C PHE A 162 12.12 4.76 22.53
N GLY A 163 11.85 5.89 23.20
CA GLY A 163 10.64 6.69 23.00
C GLY A 163 10.53 7.23 21.57
N LEU A 164 11.64 7.73 21.02
CA LEU A 164 11.68 8.23 19.64
C LEU A 164 11.32 7.12 18.64
N ILE A 165 11.95 5.95 18.76
CA ILE A 165 11.72 4.83 17.85
C ILE A 165 10.32 4.26 18.02
N SER A 166 9.84 4.13 19.26
CA SER A 166 8.48 3.66 19.56
C SER A 166 7.43 4.57 18.91
N THR A 167 7.61 5.89 19.03
CA THR A 167 6.73 6.88 18.39
C THR A 167 6.78 6.77 16.86
N LEU A 168 7.98 6.64 16.28
CA LEU A 168 8.15 6.49 14.85
C LEU A 168 7.45 5.22 14.32
N ILE A 169 7.63 4.09 15.01
CA ILE A 169 6.96 2.83 14.66
C ILE A 169 5.44 2.99 14.74
N CYS A 170 4.94 3.61 15.80
CA CYS A 170 3.51 3.85 15.98
C CYS A 170 2.93 4.69 14.83
N VAL A 171 3.59 5.80 14.46
CA VAL A 171 3.18 6.65 13.34
C VAL A 171 3.18 5.88 12.02
N LEU A 172 4.25 5.13 11.74
CA LEU A 172 4.36 4.35 10.49
C LEU A 172 3.32 3.24 10.39
N VAL A 173 3.11 2.49 11.48
CA VAL A 173 2.11 1.41 11.51
C VAL A 173 0.70 1.99 11.36
N THR A 174 0.40 3.10 12.05
CA THR A 174 -0.91 3.76 11.95
C THR A 174 -1.15 4.27 10.53
N TRP A 175 -0.14 4.90 9.92
CA TRP A 175 -0.22 5.35 8.54
C TRP A 175 -0.43 4.19 7.55
N LEU A 176 0.32 3.08 7.71
CA LEU A 176 0.16 1.88 6.90
C LEU A 176 -1.25 1.29 7.00
N MET A 177 -1.77 1.17 8.24
CA MET A 177 -3.12 0.67 8.48
C MET A 177 -4.19 1.57 7.86
N HIS A 178 -4.00 2.88 7.87
CA HIS A 178 -4.91 3.82 7.19
C HIS A 178 -4.89 3.61 5.67
N SER A 179 -3.71 3.53 5.07
CA SER A 179 -3.55 3.27 3.63
C SER A 179 -4.17 1.93 3.19
N LEU A 180 -4.02 0.87 4.00
CA LEU A 180 -4.61 -0.44 3.71
C LEU A 180 -6.15 -0.38 3.76
N LYS A 181 -6.73 0.32 4.74
CA LYS A 181 -8.18 0.50 4.83
C LYS A 181 -8.75 1.29 3.64
N GLU A 182 -8.08 2.34 3.20
CA GLU A 182 -8.48 3.10 2.00
C GLU A 182 -8.49 2.20 0.76
N ARG A 183 -7.46 1.38 0.57
CA ARG A 183 -7.39 0.41 -0.55
C ARG A 183 -8.51 -0.62 -0.48
N GLU A 184 -8.82 -1.12 0.70
CA GLU A 184 -9.91 -2.08 0.90
C GLU A 184 -11.27 -1.49 0.50
N VAL A 185 -11.54 -0.24 0.88
CA VAL A 185 -12.77 0.48 0.48
C VAL A 185 -12.85 0.64 -1.03
N LEU A 186 -11.75 1.05 -1.69
CA LEU A 186 -11.69 1.20 -3.15
C LEU A 186 -11.92 -0.14 -3.87
N LEU A 187 -11.32 -1.21 -3.39
CA LEU A 187 -11.52 -2.56 -3.94
C LEU A 187 -12.98 -3.02 -3.79
N ARG A 188 -13.60 -2.78 -2.63
CA ARG A 188 -15.02 -3.09 -2.41
C ARG A 188 -15.94 -2.30 -3.34
N LEU A 189 -15.64 -1.02 -3.59
CA LEU A 189 -16.40 -0.20 -4.53
C LEU A 189 -16.23 -0.69 -5.97
N ALA A 190 -15.01 -1.03 -6.38
CA ALA A 190 -14.73 -1.58 -7.71
C ALA A 190 -15.49 -2.92 -7.93
N TYR A 191 -15.46 -3.80 -6.93
CA TYR A 191 -16.19 -5.08 -6.98
C TYR A 191 -17.72 -4.89 -7.08
N ARG A 192 -18.28 -3.94 -6.29
CA ARG A 192 -19.71 -3.60 -6.38
C ARG A 192 -20.09 -3.07 -7.75
N ASN A 193 -19.27 -2.22 -8.36
CA ASN A 193 -19.52 -1.69 -9.69
C ASN A 193 -19.47 -2.81 -10.73
N GLN A 194 -18.50 -3.70 -10.66
CA GLN A 194 -18.40 -4.86 -11.55
C GLN A 194 -19.64 -5.76 -11.45
N MET A 195 -20.06 -6.10 -10.23
CA MET A 195 -21.28 -6.88 -9.99
C MET A 195 -22.53 -6.20 -10.56
N ARG A 196 -22.62 -4.87 -10.42
CA ARG A 196 -23.73 -4.10 -11.00
C ARG A 196 -23.73 -4.16 -12.53
N ASP A 197 -22.56 -4.03 -13.14
CA ASP A 197 -22.41 -4.09 -14.60
C ASP A 197 -22.76 -5.50 -15.13
N GLU A 198 -22.31 -6.55 -14.45
CA GLU A 198 -22.65 -7.94 -14.77
C GLU A 198 -24.17 -8.19 -14.66
N ASN A 199 -24.82 -7.68 -13.60
CA ASN A 199 -26.25 -7.78 -13.42
C ASN A 199 -27.03 -7.02 -14.50
N MET A 200 -26.56 -5.83 -14.91
CA MET A 200 -27.17 -5.08 -16.01
C MET A 200 -27.05 -5.82 -17.35
N LEU A 201 -25.89 -6.40 -17.63
CA LEU A 201 -25.70 -7.22 -18.85
C LEU A 201 -26.61 -8.45 -18.86
N TRP A 202 -26.68 -9.14 -17.71
CA TRP A 202 -27.57 -10.30 -17.55
C TRP A 202 -29.05 -9.92 -17.75
N LEU A 203 -29.48 -8.81 -17.14
CA LEU A 203 -30.84 -8.29 -17.30
C LEU A 203 -31.12 -7.90 -18.74
N GLY A 204 -30.19 -7.23 -19.41
CA GLY A 204 -30.29 -6.85 -20.82
C GLY A 204 -30.39 -8.08 -21.76
N MET A 205 -29.56 -9.09 -21.53
CA MET A 205 -29.59 -10.34 -22.29
C MET A 205 -30.92 -11.10 -22.10
N ASN A 206 -31.42 -11.16 -20.87
CA ASN A 206 -32.70 -11.80 -20.59
C ASN A 206 -33.87 -11.02 -21.18
N ALA A 207 -33.86 -9.70 -21.09
CA ALA A 207 -34.89 -8.86 -21.73
C ALA A 207 -34.90 -9.03 -23.27
N ALA A 208 -33.72 -9.06 -23.90
CA ALA A 208 -33.60 -9.28 -25.35
C ALA A 208 -34.10 -10.68 -25.77
N ASN A 209 -33.72 -11.71 -25.02
CA ASN A 209 -34.18 -13.09 -25.26
C ASN A 209 -35.69 -13.22 -25.08
N LEU A 210 -36.25 -12.53 -24.10
CA LEU A 210 -37.68 -12.44 -23.88
C LEU A 210 -38.41 -11.80 -25.03
N ALA A 211 -37.94 -10.60 -25.44
CA ALA A 211 -38.54 -9.90 -26.60
C ALA A 211 -38.55 -10.77 -27.85
N HIS A 212 -37.45 -11.51 -28.07
CA HIS A 212 -37.38 -12.43 -29.22
C HIS A 212 -38.35 -13.60 -29.11
N LYS A 213 -38.46 -14.25 -27.94
CA LYS A 213 -39.40 -15.37 -27.71
C LYS A 213 -40.87 -14.93 -27.77
N MET A 214 -41.18 -13.71 -27.33
CA MET A 214 -42.54 -13.17 -27.39
C MET A 214 -42.92 -12.64 -28.77
N SER A 215 -41.95 -12.21 -29.58
CA SER A 215 -42.20 -11.68 -30.91
C SER A 215 -42.86 -12.71 -31.86
N THR A 216 -42.48 -14.00 -31.73
CA THR A 216 -43.02 -15.08 -32.59
C THR A 216 -44.50 -15.33 -32.33
N PRO A 217 -44.98 -15.61 -31.10
CA PRO A 217 -46.41 -15.82 -30.85
C PRO A 217 -47.24 -14.55 -31.08
N MET A 218 -46.71 -13.37 -30.80
CA MET A 218 -47.37 -12.10 -31.08
C MET A 218 -47.57 -11.88 -32.57
N ASN A 219 -46.57 -12.19 -33.39
CA ASN A 219 -46.69 -12.09 -34.87
C ASN A 219 -47.72 -13.06 -35.42
N ASN A 220 -47.79 -14.29 -34.90
CA ASN A 220 -48.80 -15.26 -35.27
C ASN A 220 -50.22 -14.79 -34.89
N LEU A 221 -50.39 -14.20 -33.70
CA LEU A 221 -51.64 -13.58 -33.28
C LEU A 221 -52.08 -12.44 -34.22
N TYR A 222 -51.15 -11.61 -34.71
CA TYR A 222 -51.42 -10.56 -35.67
C TYR A 222 -51.89 -11.12 -37.02
N LEU A 223 -51.25 -12.16 -37.53
CA LEU A 223 -51.62 -12.82 -38.76
C LEU A 223 -53.00 -13.41 -38.66
N LEU A 224 -53.35 -14.12 -37.61
CA LEU A 224 -54.68 -14.70 -37.38
C LEU A 224 -55.75 -13.62 -37.23
N LEU A 225 -55.45 -12.50 -36.56
CA LEU A 225 -56.38 -11.35 -36.48
C LEU A 225 -56.64 -10.70 -37.83
N ASP A 226 -55.65 -10.67 -38.69
CA ASP A 226 -55.79 -10.09 -40.05
C ASP A 226 -56.62 -11.02 -41.01
N GLU A 227 -56.42 -12.32 -40.81
CA GLU A 227 -57.18 -13.35 -41.56
C GLU A 227 -58.66 -13.37 -41.12
N LEU A 228 -58.98 -13.28 -39.84
CA LEU A 228 -60.32 -13.13 -39.30
C LEU A 228 -61.07 -11.88 -39.79
N LYS A 229 -60.34 -10.81 -40.09
CA LYS A 229 -60.90 -9.57 -40.64
C LYS A 229 -61.26 -9.69 -42.11
N GLN A 230 -60.63 -10.59 -42.86
CA GLN A 230 -60.82 -10.72 -44.30
C GLN A 230 -61.92 -11.74 -44.68
N ASP A 231 -62.18 -12.75 -43.80
CA ASP A 231 -63.13 -13.83 -44.15
C ASP A 231 -64.16 -14.08 -43.02
N ALA A 232 -65.31 -13.42 -43.11
CA ALA A 232 -66.34 -13.40 -42.05
C ALA A 232 -67.27 -14.64 -42.04
N ARG A 233 -66.97 -15.82 -42.61
CA ARG A 233 -68.01 -16.86 -42.81
C ARG A 233 -67.69 -18.33 -42.49
N ALA A 234 -66.52 -18.83 -42.30
CA ALA A 234 -66.39 -20.29 -42.17
C ALA A 234 -65.36 -20.84 -41.21
N GLN A 235 -64.45 -20.06 -40.67
CA GLN A 235 -63.24 -20.54 -39.94
C GLN A 235 -63.06 -20.05 -38.50
N ASP A 236 -64.07 -19.36 -37.99
CA ASP A 236 -63.94 -18.63 -36.64
C ASP A 236 -63.60 -19.53 -35.46
N ALA A 237 -63.94 -20.82 -35.49
CA ALA A 237 -63.69 -21.70 -34.30
C ALA A 237 -62.24 -22.22 -34.24
N ASP A 238 -61.66 -22.57 -35.41
CA ASP A 238 -60.29 -23.09 -35.47
C ASP A 238 -59.25 -21.96 -35.29
N ASP A 239 -59.52 -20.78 -35.88
CA ASP A 239 -58.67 -19.61 -35.74
C ASP A 239 -58.70 -19.04 -34.33
N LEU A 240 -59.86 -19.05 -33.65
CA LEU A 240 -60.00 -18.71 -32.25
C LEU A 240 -59.21 -19.68 -31.31
N ALA A 241 -59.27 -21.00 -31.63
CA ALA A 241 -58.50 -22.00 -30.89
C ALA A 241 -57.00 -21.81 -31.04
N LEU A 242 -56.55 -21.46 -32.27
CA LEU A 242 -55.13 -21.20 -32.52
C LEU A 242 -54.65 -19.90 -31.83
N MET A 243 -55.45 -18.83 -31.85
CA MET A 243 -55.18 -17.60 -31.10
C MET A 243 -55.07 -17.85 -29.62
N ARG A 244 -55.94 -18.68 -29.03
CA ARG A 244 -55.91 -19.07 -27.65
C ARG A 244 -54.61 -19.80 -27.32
N THR A 245 -54.17 -20.73 -28.15
CA THR A 245 -52.93 -21.47 -28.00
C THR A 245 -51.72 -20.54 -27.99
N GLN A 246 -51.65 -19.55 -28.88
CA GLN A 246 -50.58 -18.54 -28.93
C GLN A 246 -50.58 -17.64 -27.69
N LEU A 247 -51.77 -17.32 -27.16
CA LEU A 247 -51.91 -16.55 -25.92
C LEU A 247 -51.43 -17.35 -24.68
N GLU A 248 -51.75 -18.65 -24.65
CA GLU A 248 -51.28 -19.58 -23.63
C GLU A 248 -49.74 -19.69 -23.66
N GLU A 249 -49.14 -19.78 -24.85
CA GLU A 249 -47.68 -19.81 -25.05
C GLU A 249 -47.01 -18.53 -24.55
N CYS A 250 -47.56 -17.35 -24.85
CA CYS A 250 -47.11 -16.08 -24.29
C CYS A 250 -47.17 -16.05 -22.75
N THR A 251 -48.27 -16.61 -22.21
CA THR A 251 -48.45 -16.67 -20.74
C THR A 251 -47.47 -17.62 -20.08
N ASP A 252 -47.15 -18.74 -20.72
CA ASP A 252 -46.16 -19.70 -20.22
C ASP A 252 -44.72 -19.10 -20.21
N ILE A 253 -44.40 -18.34 -21.26
CA ILE A 253 -43.14 -17.58 -21.31
C ILE A 253 -43.06 -16.60 -20.14
N LEU A 254 -44.11 -15.85 -19.83
CA LEU A 254 -44.17 -14.92 -18.70
C LEU A 254 -44.08 -15.66 -17.36
N HIS A 255 -44.72 -16.83 -17.22
CA HIS A 255 -44.65 -17.65 -16.03
C HIS A 255 -43.27 -18.27 -15.81
N SER A 256 -42.55 -18.65 -16.84
CA SER A 256 -41.18 -19.16 -16.73
C SER A 256 -40.23 -18.09 -16.22
N LEU A 257 -40.38 -16.86 -16.69
CA LEU A 257 -39.61 -15.74 -16.17
C LEU A 257 -39.83 -15.43 -14.69
N ARG A 258 -41.10 -15.46 -14.26
CA ARG A 258 -41.45 -15.26 -12.86
C ARG A 258 -40.87 -16.36 -11.95
N ARG A 259 -40.64 -17.55 -12.50
CA ARG A 259 -40.05 -18.69 -11.80
C ARG A 259 -38.52 -18.51 -11.67
N ASP A 260 -37.87 -18.07 -12.76
CA ASP A 260 -36.43 -17.85 -12.81
C ASP A 260 -36.00 -16.68 -11.92
N THR A 261 -36.81 -15.59 -11.82
CA THR A 261 -36.59 -14.48 -10.92
C THR A 261 -36.81 -14.83 -9.43
N LYS A 262 -37.52 -15.93 -9.14
CA LYS A 262 -37.79 -16.39 -7.78
C LYS A 262 -36.74 -17.37 -7.24
N HIS A 263 -35.87 -17.89 -8.11
CA HIS A 263 -34.79 -18.82 -7.77
C HIS A 263 -33.40 -18.17 -7.70
N GLU A 264 -33.33 -16.85 -7.64
CA GLU A 264 -32.09 -16.20 -7.24
C GLU A 264 -31.85 -16.49 -5.76
N PRO A 265 -30.74 -17.16 -5.41
CA PRO A 265 -30.43 -17.41 -4.01
C PRO A 265 -30.16 -16.06 -3.34
N SER A 266 -31.01 -15.73 -2.38
CA SER A 266 -30.76 -14.67 -1.38
C SER A 266 -29.71 -15.16 -0.39
N ASP A 267 -28.51 -15.51 -0.88
CA ASP A 267 -27.37 -15.86 -0.06
C ASP A 267 -26.16 -15.01 -0.49
N VAL A 268 -26.00 -13.86 0.16
CA VAL A 268 -24.71 -13.37 0.72
C VAL A 268 -25.02 -12.36 1.83
#